data_511f78d24648f15a5b383ab1dd058f87
#
_entry.id   511f78d24648f15a5b383ab1dd058f87
#
_cell.length_a   1.000
_cell.length_b   1.000
_cell.length_c   1.000
_cell.angle_alpha   90.00
_cell.angle_beta   90.00
_cell.angle_gamma   90.00
#
_symmetry.space_group_name_H-M   'P 1'
#
loop_
_entity.id
_entity.type
_entity.pdbx_description
1 polymer ?
#
loop_
_entity_poly.entity_id
_entity_poly.type
_entity_poly.pdbx_seq_one_letter_code
_entity_poly.pdbx_strand_id
1 'polypeptide(L)'
;MTASSVPRAARSVRREWDLLRSSRDEPKTFEPSMTADLPEPARRWLTHAIAPGTPLWRSVELSMRGQIRLGAWRPFTARQVLAPPRGFIWAATARFLGIPVTGFDRLSSGSGQMRWRLGGLVPVMSATGPDVTRSAAGRLAGEMALVPTTFPAATCTPGSD
;
A
#
# COMPACT_ATOMS: atom_id res chain seq x y z
N MET A 1 9.03 -9.75 -17.01
CA MET A 1 7.88 -9.62 -16.10
C MET A 1 6.86 -8.69 -16.74
N THR A 2 5.71 -9.19 -17.15
CA THR A 2 4.63 -8.38 -17.74
C THR A 2 4.05 -7.46 -16.66
N ALA A 3 4.11 -6.15 -16.88
CA ALA A 3 3.51 -5.17 -15.98
C ALA A 3 2.01 -5.47 -15.84
N SER A 4 1.59 -5.81 -14.63
CA SER A 4 0.20 -6.11 -14.32
C SER A 4 -0.68 -4.87 -14.55
N SER A 5 -1.80 -5.02 -15.25
CA SER A 5 -2.71 -3.89 -15.53
C SER A 5 -3.32 -3.31 -14.25
N VAL A 6 -3.55 -2.00 -14.22
CA VAL A 6 -4.22 -1.34 -13.08
C VAL A 6 -5.62 -1.94 -12.86
N PRO A 7 -6.00 -2.28 -11.61
CA PRO A 7 -7.32 -2.82 -11.31
C PRO A 7 -8.46 -1.91 -11.76
N ARG A 8 -9.58 -2.50 -12.21
CA ARG A 8 -10.76 -1.72 -12.63
C ARG A 8 -11.22 -0.74 -11.54
N ALA A 9 -11.18 -1.18 -10.28
CA ALA A 9 -11.56 -0.37 -9.11
C ALA A 9 -10.68 0.90 -8.95
N ALA A 10 -9.42 0.88 -9.40
CA ALA A 10 -8.48 2.00 -9.32
C ALA A 10 -8.28 2.76 -10.64
N ARG A 11 -9.12 2.55 -11.67
CA ARG A 11 -8.93 3.21 -12.98
C ARG A 11 -8.93 4.74 -12.90
N SER A 12 -9.74 5.32 -12.01
CA SER A 12 -9.81 6.78 -11.83
C SER A 12 -8.55 7.38 -11.20
N VAL A 13 -7.71 6.55 -10.56
CA VAL A 13 -6.44 6.93 -9.92
C VAL A 13 -5.25 6.20 -10.57
N ARG A 14 -5.37 5.88 -11.86
CA ARG A 14 -4.37 5.11 -12.60
C ARG A 14 -3.00 5.78 -12.59
N ARG A 15 -2.95 7.12 -12.76
CA ARG A 15 -1.68 7.86 -12.77
C ARG A 15 -0.94 7.71 -11.44
N GLU A 16 -1.66 7.83 -10.32
CA GLU A 16 -1.10 7.65 -8.98
C GLU A 16 -0.66 6.21 -8.76
N TRP A 17 -1.43 5.21 -9.25
CA TRP A 17 -1.03 3.81 -9.22
C TRP A 17 0.30 3.59 -9.92
N ASP A 18 0.41 4.09 -11.15
CA ASP A 18 1.62 3.96 -11.97
C ASP A 18 2.82 4.70 -11.34
N LEU A 19 2.60 5.87 -10.74
CA LEU A 19 3.63 6.60 -9.99
C LEU A 19 4.11 5.86 -8.74
N LEU A 20 3.20 5.27 -7.97
CA LEU A 20 3.58 4.51 -6.77
C LEU A 20 4.31 3.22 -7.15
N ARG A 21 3.89 2.56 -8.22
CA ARG A 21 4.50 1.33 -8.72
C ARG A 21 5.91 1.55 -9.29
N SER A 22 6.15 2.70 -9.91
CA SER A 22 7.42 2.99 -10.56
C SER A 22 8.53 3.18 -9.53
N SER A 23 9.62 2.43 -9.68
CA SER A 23 10.92 2.72 -9.07
C SER A 23 11.85 3.14 -10.20
N ARG A 24 12.45 4.33 -10.10
CA ARG A 24 13.42 4.82 -11.09
C ARG A 24 14.84 4.30 -10.84
N ASP A 25 15.09 3.90 -9.60
CA ASP A 25 16.40 3.47 -9.14
C ASP A 25 16.46 1.96 -8.99
N GLU A 26 17.61 1.38 -9.24
CA GLU A 26 17.87 0.00 -8.86
C GLU A 26 17.79 -0.16 -7.34
N PRO A 27 17.22 -1.28 -6.86
CA PRO A 27 17.11 -1.50 -5.44
C PRO A 27 18.49 -1.66 -4.81
N LYS A 28 18.72 -0.98 -3.69
CA LYS A 28 19.87 -1.30 -2.84
C LYS A 28 19.72 -2.71 -2.30
N THR A 29 20.84 -3.35 -2.02
CA THR A 29 20.87 -4.66 -1.36
C THR A 29 20.88 -4.47 0.15
N PHE A 30 20.12 -5.28 0.88
CA PHE A 30 20.11 -5.22 2.34
C PHE A 30 21.41 -5.72 2.94
N GLU A 31 22.00 -4.88 3.78
CA GLU A 31 23.14 -5.21 4.62
C GLU A 31 22.76 -4.96 6.09
N PRO A 32 23.06 -5.90 7.02
CA PRO A 32 22.73 -5.71 8.45
C PRO A 32 23.24 -4.41 9.05
N SER A 33 24.36 -3.90 8.57
CA SER A 33 24.94 -2.60 8.97
C SER A 33 24.01 -1.42 8.74
N MET A 34 23.07 -1.50 7.77
CA MET A 34 22.07 -0.46 7.50
C MET A 34 21.11 -0.23 8.67
N THR A 35 21.08 -1.14 9.63
CA THR A 35 20.22 -1.06 10.82
C THR A 35 20.93 -0.62 12.08
N ALA A 36 22.24 -0.27 12.00
CA ALA A 36 23.08 -0.01 13.16
C ALA A 36 22.56 1.12 14.08
N ASP A 37 22.04 2.19 13.47
CA ASP A 37 21.52 3.37 14.18
C ASP A 37 20.07 3.24 14.64
N LEU A 38 19.42 2.10 14.36
CA LEU A 38 18.04 1.87 14.78
C LEU A 38 17.97 1.35 16.22
N PRO A 39 16.87 1.65 16.95
CA PRO A 39 16.60 1.04 18.25
C PRO A 39 16.67 -0.49 18.17
N GLU A 40 17.17 -1.11 19.24
CA GLU A 40 17.44 -2.56 19.26
C GLU A 40 16.27 -3.42 18.80
N PRO A 41 14.99 -3.19 19.21
CA PRO A 41 13.85 -3.98 18.73
C PRO A 41 13.64 -3.91 17.21
N ALA A 42 13.82 -2.72 16.61
CA ALA A 42 13.69 -2.52 15.17
C ALA A 42 14.84 -3.20 14.41
N ARG A 43 16.06 -3.08 14.91
CA ARG A 43 17.23 -3.76 14.35
C ARG A 43 17.03 -5.27 14.34
N ARG A 44 16.66 -5.86 15.47
CA ARG A 44 16.39 -7.31 15.58
C ARG A 44 15.30 -7.75 14.61
N TRP A 45 14.21 -7.00 14.54
CA TRP A 45 13.11 -7.33 13.65
C TRP A 45 13.55 -7.32 12.19
N LEU A 46 14.25 -6.26 11.73
CA LEU A 46 14.71 -6.15 10.34
C LEU A 46 15.73 -7.24 9.97
N THR A 47 16.71 -7.49 10.84
CA THR A 47 17.74 -8.51 10.59
C THR A 47 17.19 -9.94 10.65
N HIS A 48 16.06 -10.16 11.35
CA HIS A 48 15.34 -11.42 11.33
C HIS A 48 14.48 -11.57 10.07
N ALA A 49 13.83 -10.48 9.63
CA ALA A 49 12.85 -10.51 8.55
C ALA A 49 13.47 -10.41 7.15
N ILE A 50 14.69 -9.86 7.01
CA ILE A 50 15.35 -9.62 5.74
C ILE A 50 16.71 -10.31 5.73
N ALA A 51 16.89 -11.29 4.83
CA ALA A 51 18.19 -11.93 4.65
C ALA A 51 19.22 -10.94 4.03
N PRO A 52 20.51 -10.98 4.43
CA PRO A 52 21.55 -10.23 3.75
C PRO A 52 21.55 -10.52 2.24
N GLY A 53 21.80 -9.50 1.43
CA GLY A 53 21.77 -9.62 -0.03
C GLY A 53 20.39 -9.48 -0.65
N THR A 54 19.29 -9.32 0.14
CA THR A 54 17.93 -9.15 -0.39
C THR A 54 17.77 -7.76 -1.02
N PRO A 55 17.25 -7.66 -2.28
CA PRO A 55 16.95 -6.37 -2.89
C PRO A 55 15.87 -5.60 -2.13
N LEU A 56 16.12 -4.33 -1.82
CA LEU A 56 15.22 -3.44 -1.10
C LEU A 56 14.36 -2.65 -2.09
N TRP A 57 13.25 -3.25 -2.51
CA TRP A 57 12.32 -2.61 -3.40
C TRP A 57 11.54 -1.48 -2.71
N ARG A 58 11.42 -0.32 -3.37
CA ARG A 58 10.69 0.85 -2.85
C ARG A 58 9.18 0.76 -3.02
N SER A 59 8.71 -0.25 -3.72
CA SER A 59 7.29 -0.51 -3.91
C SER A 59 7.04 -1.98 -4.14
N VAL A 60 5.85 -2.42 -3.77
CA VAL A 60 5.38 -3.79 -3.97
C VAL A 60 3.93 -3.76 -4.43
N GLU A 61 3.58 -4.68 -5.34
CA GLU A 61 2.19 -4.98 -5.67
C GLU A 61 1.75 -6.26 -4.97
N LEU A 62 0.61 -6.20 -4.28
CA LEU A 62 0.02 -7.30 -3.54
C LEU A 62 -1.32 -7.69 -4.16
N SER A 63 -1.58 -9.00 -4.24
CA SER A 63 -2.91 -9.55 -4.57
C SER A 63 -3.47 -10.25 -3.35
N MET A 64 -4.72 -9.97 -3.01
CA MET A 64 -5.35 -10.45 -1.79
C MET A 64 -6.72 -11.04 -2.08
N ARG A 65 -7.08 -12.04 -1.26
CA ARG A 65 -8.45 -12.57 -1.15
C ARG A 65 -8.76 -12.73 0.33
N GLY A 66 -10.01 -12.53 0.67
CA GLY A 66 -10.44 -12.66 2.05
C GLY A 66 -11.93 -12.46 2.18
N GLN A 67 -12.35 -12.17 3.39
CA GLN A 67 -13.73 -11.84 3.71
C GLN A 67 -13.80 -10.45 4.35
N ILE A 68 -14.81 -9.68 3.98
CA ILE A 68 -15.10 -8.37 4.55
C ILE A 68 -16.54 -8.36 5.06
N ARG A 69 -16.78 -7.70 6.17
CA ARG A 69 -18.12 -7.60 6.77
C ARG A 69 -18.91 -6.44 6.13
N LEU A 70 -19.87 -6.78 5.27
CA LEU A 70 -20.83 -5.84 4.69
C LEU A 70 -22.24 -6.33 5.07
N GLY A 71 -22.66 -6.00 6.31
CA GLY A 71 -23.79 -6.62 6.98
C GLY A 71 -23.47 -8.07 7.43
N ALA A 72 -23.17 -8.96 6.49
CA ALA A 72 -22.61 -10.29 6.71
C ALA A 72 -21.21 -10.41 6.12
N TRP A 73 -20.47 -11.47 6.45
CA TRP A 73 -19.17 -11.77 5.86
C TRP A 73 -19.31 -12.05 4.37
N ARG A 74 -18.56 -11.33 3.55
CA ARG A 74 -18.61 -11.41 2.08
C ARG A 74 -17.20 -11.61 1.52
N PRO A 75 -17.02 -12.49 0.55
CA PRO A 75 -15.72 -12.66 -0.09
C PRO A 75 -15.34 -11.39 -0.85
N PHE A 76 -14.07 -11.05 -0.82
CA PHE A 76 -13.50 -9.97 -1.62
C PHE A 76 -12.20 -10.40 -2.32
N THR A 77 -11.89 -9.72 -3.39
CA THR A 77 -10.56 -9.73 -4.00
C THR A 77 -10.04 -8.30 -4.04
N ALA A 78 -8.75 -8.14 -3.81
CA ALA A 78 -8.11 -6.83 -3.89
C ALA A 78 -6.73 -6.93 -4.52
N ARG A 79 -6.30 -5.80 -5.06
CA ARG A 79 -4.90 -5.54 -5.40
C ARG A 79 -4.49 -4.24 -4.75
N GLN A 80 -3.24 -4.20 -4.33
CA GLN A 80 -2.66 -3.04 -3.68
C GLN A 80 -1.30 -2.74 -4.28
N VAL A 81 -1.02 -1.46 -4.51
CA VAL A 81 0.33 -0.96 -4.62
C VAL A 81 0.69 -0.29 -3.30
N LEU A 82 1.82 -0.66 -2.73
CA LEU A 82 2.35 -0.15 -1.47
C LEU A 82 3.76 0.38 -1.71
N ALA A 83 4.00 1.64 -1.42
CA ALA A 83 5.25 2.34 -1.70
C ALA A 83 5.60 3.35 -0.58
N PRO A 84 5.95 2.88 0.63
CA PRO A 84 6.33 3.76 1.73
C PRO A 84 7.59 4.60 1.39
N PRO A 85 7.68 5.85 1.87
CA PRO A 85 6.65 6.63 2.56
C PRO A 85 5.67 7.33 1.60
N ARG A 86 5.77 7.12 0.28
CA ARG A 86 5.03 7.84 -0.76
C ARG A 86 3.51 7.59 -0.69
N GLY A 87 3.08 6.38 -0.26
CA GLY A 87 1.68 6.06 -0.10
C GLY A 87 1.31 4.63 -0.50
N PHE A 88 0.02 4.42 -0.67
CA PHE A 88 -0.58 3.18 -1.13
C PHE A 88 -1.88 3.44 -1.89
N ILE A 89 -2.30 2.48 -2.69
CA ILE A 89 -3.66 2.37 -3.22
C ILE A 89 -4.11 0.93 -3.07
N TRP A 90 -5.15 0.70 -2.28
CA TRP A 90 -5.81 -0.58 -2.10
C TRP A 90 -7.13 -0.58 -2.87
N ALA A 91 -7.23 -1.37 -3.92
CA ALA A 91 -8.36 -1.45 -4.82
C ALA A 91 -9.04 -2.80 -4.67
N ALA A 92 -10.31 -2.83 -4.28
CA ALA A 92 -11.01 -4.07 -3.99
C ALA A 92 -12.38 -4.18 -4.65
N THR A 93 -12.83 -5.41 -4.76
CA THR A 93 -14.17 -5.78 -5.21
C THR A 93 -14.73 -6.84 -4.25
N ALA A 94 -15.88 -6.53 -3.68
CA ALA A 94 -16.71 -7.46 -2.92
C ALA A 94 -18.08 -7.61 -3.60
N ARG A 95 -18.94 -8.54 -3.12
CA ARG A 95 -20.30 -8.68 -3.62
C ARG A 95 -21.30 -8.44 -2.49
N PHE A 96 -22.27 -7.58 -2.75
CA PHE A 96 -23.40 -7.35 -1.86
C PHE A 96 -24.69 -7.73 -2.60
N LEU A 97 -25.39 -8.76 -2.12
CA LEU A 97 -26.58 -9.32 -2.77
C LEU A 97 -26.35 -9.62 -4.27
N GLY A 98 -25.20 -10.21 -4.61
CA GLY A 98 -24.83 -10.52 -5.99
C GLY A 98 -24.25 -9.34 -6.79
N ILE A 99 -24.50 -8.09 -6.38
CA ILE A 99 -24.03 -6.88 -7.06
C ILE A 99 -22.59 -6.57 -6.61
N PRO A 100 -21.65 -6.26 -7.53
CA PRO A 100 -20.31 -5.90 -7.16
C PRO A 100 -20.26 -4.54 -6.44
N VAL A 101 -19.59 -4.49 -5.30
CA VAL A 101 -19.16 -3.27 -4.62
C VAL A 101 -17.68 -3.10 -4.93
N THR A 102 -17.34 -2.08 -5.68
CA THR A 102 -15.98 -1.83 -6.12
C THR A 102 -15.48 -0.46 -5.65
N GLY A 103 -14.25 -0.38 -5.26
CA GLY A 103 -13.69 0.89 -4.84
C GLY A 103 -12.22 0.81 -4.47
N PHE A 104 -11.73 1.90 -3.94
CA PHE A 104 -10.38 2.01 -3.45
C PHE A 104 -10.28 2.90 -2.21
N ASP A 105 -9.26 2.60 -1.41
CA ASP A 105 -8.72 3.47 -0.38
C ASP A 105 -7.29 3.83 -0.79
N ARG A 106 -6.90 5.07 -0.61
CA ARG A 106 -5.55 5.52 -0.96
C ARG A 106 -4.99 6.55 0.01
N LEU A 107 -3.67 6.57 0.09
CA LEU A 107 -2.86 7.71 0.50
C LEU A 107 -1.89 7.98 -0.65
N SER A 108 -1.90 9.18 -1.19
CA SER A 108 -0.97 9.58 -2.26
C SER A 108 -0.79 11.08 -2.22
N SER A 109 0.44 11.56 -2.42
CA SER A 109 0.77 12.98 -2.38
C SER A 109 0.26 13.70 -1.12
N GLY A 110 0.38 13.04 0.05
CA GLY A 110 -0.05 13.59 1.33
C GLY A 110 -1.57 13.67 1.54
N SER A 111 -2.38 13.08 0.67
CA SER A 111 -3.84 13.14 0.74
C SER A 111 -4.47 11.75 0.78
N GLY A 112 -5.35 11.53 1.77
CA GLY A 112 -6.15 10.33 1.92
C GLY A 112 -7.50 10.44 1.22
N GLN A 113 -7.95 9.33 0.62
CA GLN A 113 -9.26 9.23 -0.01
C GLN A 113 -9.80 7.81 0.06
N MET A 114 -11.11 7.70 0.28
CA MET A 114 -11.91 6.49 0.11
C MET A 114 -12.99 6.74 -0.93
N ARG A 115 -13.23 5.77 -1.83
CA ARG A 115 -14.26 5.89 -2.85
C ARG A 115 -14.78 4.51 -3.25
N TRP A 116 -16.06 4.25 -2.98
CA TRP A 116 -16.69 2.97 -3.20
C TRP A 116 -18.02 3.12 -3.94
N ARG A 117 -18.33 2.19 -4.83
CA ARG A 117 -19.51 2.21 -5.70
C ARG A 117 -20.17 0.82 -5.78
N LEU A 118 -21.49 0.80 -5.74
CA LEU A 118 -22.32 -0.37 -6.03
C LEU A 118 -22.55 -0.46 -7.55
N GLY A 119 -22.33 -1.63 -8.13
CA GLY A 119 -22.44 -1.84 -9.58
C GLY A 119 -21.45 -1.01 -10.42
N GLY A 120 -20.48 -0.35 -9.77
CA GLY A 120 -19.57 0.58 -10.42
C GLY A 120 -20.18 1.97 -10.70
N LEU A 121 -21.47 2.18 -10.45
CA LEU A 121 -22.22 3.39 -10.79
C LEU A 121 -22.64 4.19 -9.56
N VAL A 122 -23.38 3.54 -8.65
CA VAL A 122 -23.98 4.23 -7.49
C VAL A 122 -22.93 4.43 -6.40
N PRO A 123 -22.61 5.67 -6.01
CA PRO A 123 -21.68 5.92 -4.92
C PRO A 123 -22.29 5.45 -3.60
N VAL A 124 -21.56 4.61 -2.85
CA VAL A 124 -21.98 4.12 -1.52
C VAL A 124 -21.10 4.68 -0.42
N MET A 125 -19.88 5.12 -0.76
CA MET A 125 -18.97 5.80 0.15
C MET A 125 -18.03 6.69 -0.63
N SER A 126 -17.84 7.92 -0.14
CA SER A 126 -16.80 8.83 -0.61
C SER A 126 -16.37 9.69 0.58
N ALA A 127 -15.09 9.65 0.91
CA ALA A 127 -14.54 10.42 2.02
C ALA A 127 -13.14 10.94 1.66
N THR A 128 -12.89 12.17 2.08
CA THR A 128 -11.61 12.89 1.96
C THR A 128 -11.43 13.77 3.21
N GLY A 129 -10.30 14.43 3.32
CA GLY A 129 -10.05 15.41 4.38
C GLY A 129 -9.01 14.94 5.41
N PRO A 130 -8.74 15.78 6.43
CA PRO A 130 -7.64 15.55 7.38
C PRO A 130 -7.76 14.22 8.14
N ASP A 131 -8.95 13.84 8.57
CA ASP A 131 -9.16 12.61 9.34
C ASP A 131 -8.95 11.35 8.50
N VAL A 132 -9.42 11.36 7.26
CA VAL A 132 -9.18 10.28 6.29
C VAL A 132 -7.70 10.18 5.98
N THR A 133 -7.02 11.30 5.82
CA THR A 133 -5.58 11.37 5.57
C THR A 133 -4.79 10.81 6.74
N ARG A 134 -5.12 11.21 7.98
CA ARG A 134 -4.48 10.69 9.21
C ARG A 134 -4.69 9.18 9.36
N SER A 135 -5.91 8.70 9.14
CA SER A 135 -6.23 7.27 9.16
C SER A 135 -5.46 6.48 8.11
N ALA A 136 -5.38 6.99 6.89
CA ALA A 136 -4.63 6.37 5.81
C ALA A 136 -3.11 6.37 6.08
N ALA A 137 -2.57 7.42 6.69
CA ALA A 137 -1.17 7.46 7.09
C ALA A 137 -0.86 6.42 8.19
N GLY A 138 -1.73 6.29 9.19
CA GLY A 138 -1.61 5.24 10.21
C GLY A 138 -1.67 3.82 9.63
N ARG A 139 -2.55 3.60 8.66
CA ARG A 139 -2.61 2.34 7.91
C ARG A 139 -1.31 2.07 7.16
N LEU A 140 -0.76 3.06 6.42
CA LEU A 140 0.52 2.92 5.72
C LEU A 140 1.64 2.51 6.67
N ALA A 141 1.73 3.17 7.83
CA ALA A 141 2.74 2.84 8.85
C ALA A 141 2.61 1.40 9.37
N GLY A 142 1.37 0.93 9.63
CA GLY A 142 1.13 -0.45 10.05
C GLY A 142 1.44 -1.48 8.96
N GLU A 143 1.11 -1.17 7.70
CA GLU A 143 1.35 -2.08 6.57
C GLU A 143 2.83 -2.18 6.17
N MET A 144 3.68 -1.20 6.52
CA MET A 144 5.14 -1.31 6.35
C MET A 144 5.71 -2.52 7.09
N ALA A 145 5.13 -2.89 8.24
CA ALA A 145 5.56 -4.06 8.98
C ALA A 145 5.33 -5.39 8.23
N LEU A 146 4.41 -5.42 7.28
CA LEU A 146 4.14 -6.60 6.43
C LEU A 146 5.11 -6.71 5.25
N VAL A 147 5.82 -5.64 4.93
CA VAL A 147 6.75 -5.58 3.80
C VAL A 147 8.07 -4.95 4.27
N PRO A 148 8.84 -5.66 5.09
CA PRO A 148 10.03 -5.10 5.76
C PRO A 148 11.09 -4.59 4.79
N THR A 149 11.15 -5.12 3.56
CA THR A 149 12.08 -4.66 2.53
C THR A 149 11.87 -3.20 2.07
N THR A 150 10.72 -2.60 2.39
CA THR A 150 10.45 -1.19 2.08
C THR A 150 10.90 -0.24 3.20
N PHE A 151 11.15 -0.75 4.40
CA PHE A 151 11.45 0.05 5.59
C PHE A 151 12.81 0.77 5.53
N PRO A 152 13.92 0.13 5.18
CA PRO A 152 15.23 0.81 5.10
C PRO A 152 15.26 1.92 4.05
N ALA A 153 14.47 1.80 2.98
CA ALA A 153 14.37 2.83 1.95
C ALA A 153 13.65 4.10 2.44
N ALA A 154 12.78 3.97 3.45
CA ALA A 154 12.05 5.08 4.04
C ALA A 154 12.90 5.89 5.06
N THR A 155 13.88 5.24 5.71
CA THR A 155 14.71 5.86 6.74
C THR A 155 15.96 6.55 6.19
N CYS A 156 16.35 6.26 4.96
CA CYS A 156 17.53 6.85 4.31
C CYS A 156 17.23 8.13 3.52
N THR A 157 16.37 9.01 4.01
CA THR A 157 16.30 10.37 3.46
C THR A 157 17.41 11.17 4.12
N PRO A 158 18.45 11.65 3.38
CA PRO A 158 19.43 12.57 3.97
C PRO A 158 18.65 13.80 4.46
N GLY A 159 18.88 14.18 5.72
CA GLY A 159 18.42 15.47 6.19
C GLY A 159 18.94 16.54 5.24
N SER A 160 18.04 17.34 4.70
CA SER A 160 18.43 18.59 4.05
C SER A 160 18.99 19.52 5.11
N ASP A 161 20.33 19.70 5.09
CA ASP A 161 20.99 20.82 5.74
C ASP A 161 20.46 22.16 5.18
#